data_ec6ea9d1a7d8857474a4f0c540eb8761
#
_entry.id   ec6ea9d1a7d8857474a4f0c540eb8761
#
_cell.length_a   1.000
_cell.length_b   1.000
_cell.length_c   1.000
_cell.angle_alpha   90.00
_cell.angle_beta   90.00
_cell.angle_gamma   90.00
#
_symmetry.space_group_name_H-M   'P 1'
#
loop_
_entity.id
_entity.type
_entity.pdbx_description
1 polymer ?
#
loop_
_entity_poly.entity_id
_entity_poly.type
_entity_poly.pdbx_seq_one_letter_code
_entity_poly.pdbx_strand_id
1 'polypeptide(L)'
;ATTLKLSHHPNIIAMKEASGNLEQCMQISAAMPKDFLLLSGDDLLTKAVMSIGGSGVISVMANAFPEKFKVLTHGSDTEALSEAFSILELNSLMYLEGNPVGIKNLLFHLGIIESDQVRLPMLRASLDLNKKIKLASQN
;
A
#
# COMPACT_ATOMS: atom_id res chain seq x y z
N ALA A 1 20.42 -2.87 8.86
CA ALA A 1 21.82 -3.15 8.46
C ALA A 1 21.93 -3.49 6.97
N THR A 2 21.16 -4.46 6.42
CA THR A 2 21.25 -4.89 5.00
C THR A 2 20.83 -3.78 4.04
N THR A 3 19.69 -3.14 4.26
CA THR A 3 19.17 -2.03 3.43
C THR A 3 20.21 -0.93 3.25
N LEU A 4 20.83 -0.46 4.35
CA LEU A 4 21.83 0.59 4.29
C LEU A 4 23.11 0.18 3.55
N LYS A 5 23.49 -1.10 3.57
CA LYS A 5 24.61 -1.58 2.73
C LYS A 5 24.24 -1.56 1.25
N LEU A 6 23.03 -1.99 0.92
CA LEU A 6 22.55 -2.03 -0.45
C LEU A 6 22.26 -0.64 -1.03
N SER A 7 21.91 0.34 -0.20
CA SER A 7 21.64 1.71 -0.65
C SER A 7 22.84 2.43 -1.27
N HIS A 8 24.06 1.92 -1.05
CA HIS A 8 25.26 2.43 -1.71
C HIS A 8 25.58 1.75 -3.05
N HIS A 9 24.77 0.78 -3.48
CA HIS A 9 24.98 0.10 -4.73
C HIS A 9 24.40 0.92 -5.90
N PRO A 10 25.16 1.20 -6.98
CA PRO A 10 24.75 2.14 -8.05
C PRO A 10 23.48 1.73 -8.79
N ASN A 11 23.11 0.45 -8.79
CA ASN A 11 21.90 -0.06 -9.45
C ASN A 11 20.70 -0.23 -8.49
N ILE A 12 20.80 0.21 -7.23
CA ILE A 12 19.72 0.12 -6.24
C ILE A 12 19.38 1.54 -5.80
N ILE A 13 18.26 2.07 -6.31
CA ILE A 13 17.86 3.46 -6.14
C ILE A 13 16.80 3.66 -5.04
N ALA A 14 16.17 2.59 -4.59
CA ALA A 14 15.07 2.69 -3.64
C ALA A 14 14.89 1.41 -2.81
N MET A 15 14.21 1.57 -1.68
CA MET A 15 13.67 0.49 -0.86
C MET A 15 12.17 0.65 -0.72
N LYS A 16 11.39 -0.42 -1.00
CA LYS A 16 10.00 -0.53 -0.55
C LYS A 16 10.01 -1.18 0.83
N GLU A 17 9.52 -0.47 1.83
CA GLU A 17 9.44 -0.94 3.21
C GLU A 17 7.97 -1.22 3.58
N ALA A 18 7.66 -2.46 3.95
CA ALA A 18 6.32 -2.96 4.22
C ALA A 18 6.24 -3.82 5.49
N SER A 19 7.12 -3.57 6.47
CA SER A 19 7.09 -4.29 7.76
C SER A 19 6.02 -3.78 8.72
N GLY A 20 5.42 -2.61 8.44
CA GLY A 20 4.56 -1.90 9.39
C GLY A 20 5.33 -1.23 10.54
N ASN A 21 6.65 -1.30 10.55
CA ASN A 21 7.50 -0.75 11.62
C ASN A 21 8.01 0.65 11.26
N LEU A 22 7.31 1.68 11.74
CA LEU A 22 7.65 3.07 11.47
C LEU A 22 9.02 3.47 12.06
N GLU A 23 9.42 2.90 13.19
CA GLU A 23 10.74 3.14 13.77
C GLU A 23 11.87 2.65 12.84
N GLN A 24 11.69 1.48 12.21
CA GLN A 24 12.61 0.99 11.19
C GLN A 24 12.67 1.93 9.98
N CYS A 25 11.53 2.46 9.54
CA CYS A 25 11.49 3.47 8.47
C CYS A 25 12.30 4.70 8.85
N MET A 26 12.15 5.21 10.09
CA MET A 26 12.92 6.36 10.59
C MET A 26 14.42 6.08 10.61
N GLN A 27 14.83 4.89 11.07
CA GLN A 27 16.25 4.48 11.09
C GLN A 27 16.85 4.41 9.69
N ILE A 28 16.08 3.91 8.71
CA ILE A 28 16.52 3.87 7.31
C ILE A 28 16.62 5.30 6.75
N SER A 29 15.59 6.11 6.92
CA SER A 29 15.53 7.49 6.43
C SER A 29 16.68 8.34 6.97
N ALA A 30 17.00 8.22 8.27
CA ALA A 30 18.07 8.97 8.91
C ALA A 30 19.48 8.61 8.41
N ALA A 31 19.67 7.40 7.88
CA ALA A 31 21.01 6.86 7.56
C ALA A 31 21.21 6.55 6.07
N MET A 32 20.16 6.64 5.22
CA MET A 32 20.29 6.37 3.79
C MET A 32 20.99 7.53 3.05
N PRO A 33 21.66 7.27 1.92
CA PRO A 33 22.18 8.31 1.03
C PRO A 33 21.06 9.25 0.53
N LYS A 34 21.42 10.50 0.22
CA LYS A 34 20.46 11.53 -0.23
C LYS A 34 19.74 11.20 -1.54
N ASP A 35 20.36 10.42 -2.39
CA ASP A 35 19.87 9.96 -3.68
C ASP A 35 19.14 8.62 -3.62
N PHE A 36 19.02 8.02 -2.43
CA PHE A 36 18.27 6.78 -2.21
C PHE A 36 16.84 7.09 -1.74
N LEU A 37 15.84 6.38 -2.28
CA LEU A 37 14.43 6.63 -1.97
C LEU A 37 13.88 5.58 -1.01
N LEU A 38 13.17 6.04 0.01
CA LEU A 38 12.34 5.19 0.87
C LEU A 38 10.88 5.27 0.41
N LEU A 39 10.31 4.13 0.01
CA LEU A 39 8.91 4.03 -0.42
C LEU A 39 8.12 3.22 0.60
N SER A 40 6.95 3.71 0.98
CA SER A 40 6.02 2.92 1.78
C SER A 40 5.53 1.70 0.97
N GLY A 41 5.45 0.56 1.60
CA GLY A 41 4.78 -0.63 1.07
C GLY A 41 3.47 -0.92 1.79
N ASP A 42 3.08 -0.04 2.72
CA ASP A 42 1.91 -0.12 3.56
C ASP A 42 0.98 1.07 3.27
N ASP A 43 -0.22 0.79 2.81
CA ASP A 43 -1.17 1.80 2.34
C ASP A 43 -1.54 2.80 3.43
N LEU A 44 -1.86 2.34 4.64
CA LEU A 44 -2.27 3.20 5.75
C LEU A 44 -1.12 3.98 6.38
N LEU A 45 0.11 3.48 6.28
CA LEU A 45 1.29 4.16 6.81
C LEU A 45 1.93 5.14 5.81
N THR A 46 1.40 5.26 4.59
CA THR A 46 1.98 6.10 3.53
C THR A 46 2.29 7.50 4.01
N LYS A 47 1.31 8.21 4.60
CA LYS A 47 1.52 9.60 5.06
C LYS A 47 2.54 9.70 6.18
N ALA A 48 2.52 8.76 7.13
CA ALA A 48 3.50 8.70 8.22
C ALA A 48 4.92 8.46 7.71
N VAL A 49 5.09 7.54 6.75
CA VAL A 49 6.40 7.28 6.11
C VAL A 49 6.87 8.50 5.35
N MET A 50 5.99 9.21 4.64
CA MET A 50 6.36 10.45 3.94
C MET A 50 6.79 11.55 4.91
N SER A 51 6.14 11.70 6.08
CA SER A 51 6.49 12.72 7.08
C SER A 51 7.87 12.53 7.69
N ILE A 52 8.44 11.33 7.60
CA ILE A 52 9.80 11.00 8.09
C ILE A 52 10.82 10.87 6.96
N GLY A 53 10.56 11.42 5.78
CA GLY A 53 11.51 11.43 4.66
C GLY A 53 11.25 10.36 3.60
N GLY A 54 10.11 9.67 3.62
CA GLY A 54 9.68 8.81 2.52
C GLY A 54 9.33 9.61 1.27
N SER A 55 9.47 8.99 0.11
CA SER A 55 9.32 9.61 -1.20
C SER A 55 8.03 9.20 -1.94
N GLY A 56 7.25 8.28 -1.38
CA GLY A 56 6.02 7.80 -2.00
C GLY A 56 5.60 6.42 -1.51
N VAL A 57 4.76 5.73 -2.27
CA VAL A 57 4.20 4.43 -1.93
C VAL A 57 4.15 3.48 -3.13
N ILE A 58 4.33 2.19 -2.87
CA ILE A 58 3.98 1.09 -3.78
C ILE A 58 2.79 0.37 -3.16
N SER A 59 1.61 0.81 -3.52
CA SER A 59 0.34 0.52 -2.89
C SER A 59 -0.37 -0.70 -3.48
N VAL A 60 -1.19 -1.36 -2.67
CA VAL A 60 -2.22 -2.33 -3.11
C VAL A 60 -3.50 -1.59 -3.50
N MET A 61 -4.00 -0.72 -2.64
CA MET A 61 -5.27 -0.02 -2.83
C MET A 61 -5.25 1.01 -3.97
N ALA A 62 -4.08 1.55 -4.34
CA ALA A 62 -3.95 2.47 -5.48
C ALA A 62 -4.33 1.82 -6.83
N ASN A 63 -4.37 0.50 -6.94
CA ASN A 63 -4.92 -0.18 -8.11
C ASN A 63 -6.41 0.10 -8.30
N ALA A 64 -7.16 0.28 -7.21
CA ALA A 64 -8.59 0.59 -7.21
C ALA A 64 -8.86 2.11 -7.13
N PHE A 65 -8.06 2.83 -6.35
CA PHE A 65 -8.29 4.23 -6.01
C PHE A 65 -7.03 5.09 -6.20
N PRO A 66 -6.49 5.23 -7.42
CA PRO A 66 -5.24 5.98 -7.67
C PRO A 66 -5.35 7.45 -7.23
N GLU A 67 -6.51 8.10 -7.42
CA GLU A 67 -6.68 9.50 -7.03
C GLU A 67 -6.62 9.70 -5.51
N LYS A 68 -7.12 8.76 -4.70
CA LYS A 68 -6.96 8.81 -3.24
C LYS A 68 -5.48 8.77 -2.84
N PHE A 69 -4.69 7.93 -3.49
CA PHE A 69 -3.25 7.82 -3.21
C PHE A 69 -2.46 9.03 -3.71
N LYS A 70 -2.92 9.70 -4.74
CA LYS A 70 -2.40 11.01 -5.15
C LYS A 70 -2.61 12.06 -4.05
N VAL A 71 -3.79 12.11 -3.46
CA VAL A 71 -4.07 13.00 -2.31
C VAL A 71 -3.26 12.59 -1.07
N LEU A 72 -3.17 11.30 -0.76
CA LEU A 72 -2.35 10.75 0.33
C LEU A 72 -0.88 11.18 0.24
N THR A 73 -0.34 11.28 -0.97
CA THR A 73 1.07 11.59 -1.18
C THR A 73 1.35 13.08 -1.41
N HIS A 74 0.44 13.82 -2.02
CA HIS A 74 0.66 15.22 -2.43
C HIS A 74 -0.31 16.23 -1.80
N GLY A 75 -1.40 15.77 -1.19
CA GLY A 75 -2.37 16.64 -0.51
C GLY A 75 -1.86 17.18 0.83
N SER A 76 -2.59 18.13 1.39
CA SER A 76 -2.38 18.61 2.76
C SER A 76 -2.54 17.46 3.77
N ASP A 77 -2.03 17.64 4.97
CA ASP A 77 -2.13 16.61 6.02
C ASP A 77 -3.59 16.26 6.35
N THR A 78 -4.49 17.24 6.36
CA THR A 78 -5.91 17.02 6.61
C THR A 78 -6.58 16.22 5.51
N GLU A 79 -6.32 16.54 4.24
CA GLU A 79 -6.86 15.81 3.09
C GLU A 79 -6.33 14.37 3.05
N ALA A 80 -5.02 14.20 3.26
CA ALA A 80 -4.39 12.89 3.28
C ALA A 80 -4.93 11.99 4.39
N LEU A 81 -5.16 12.53 5.60
CA LEU A 81 -5.78 11.78 6.70
C LEU A 81 -7.23 11.40 6.39
N SER A 82 -8.00 12.30 5.79
CA SER A 82 -9.37 12.02 5.36
C SER A 82 -9.41 10.84 4.38
N GLU A 83 -8.53 10.84 3.37
CA GLU A 83 -8.44 9.72 2.42
C GLU A 83 -7.96 8.42 3.07
N ALA A 84 -6.98 8.49 3.98
CA ALA A 84 -6.53 7.31 4.72
C ALA A 84 -7.69 6.69 5.53
N PHE A 85 -8.49 7.51 6.20
CA PHE A 85 -9.63 7.03 6.98
C PHE A 85 -10.74 6.45 6.10
N SER A 86 -10.95 7.01 4.90
CA SER A 86 -11.96 6.52 3.95
C SER A 86 -11.69 5.11 3.43
N ILE A 87 -10.44 4.64 3.47
CA ILE A 87 -10.04 3.31 3.00
C ILE A 87 -9.77 2.29 4.11
N LEU A 88 -9.90 2.66 5.38
CA LEU A 88 -9.53 1.80 6.52
C LEU A 88 -10.17 0.42 6.48
N GLU A 89 -11.49 0.37 6.28
CA GLU A 89 -12.25 -0.88 6.26
C GLU A 89 -11.81 -1.76 5.08
N LEU A 90 -11.82 -1.20 3.88
CA LEU A 90 -11.40 -1.91 2.66
C LEU A 90 -9.95 -2.38 2.75
N ASN A 91 -9.05 -1.54 3.26
CA ASN A 91 -7.65 -1.91 3.38
C ASN A 91 -7.46 -3.16 4.26
N SER A 92 -8.19 -3.26 5.37
CA SER A 92 -8.11 -4.44 6.23
C SER A 92 -8.52 -5.73 5.52
N LEU A 93 -9.51 -5.65 4.62
CA LEU A 93 -10.00 -6.78 3.85
C LEU A 93 -9.03 -7.26 2.76
N MET A 94 -8.14 -6.39 2.27
CA MET A 94 -7.20 -6.74 1.19
C MET A 94 -6.21 -7.85 1.56
N TYR A 95 -5.94 -8.02 2.86
CA TYR A 95 -4.89 -8.91 3.37
C TYR A 95 -5.42 -10.15 4.09
N LEU A 96 -6.73 -10.28 4.35
CA LEU A 96 -7.32 -11.38 5.13
C LEU A 96 -7.01 -12.76 4.53
N GLU A 97 -7.03 -12.89 3.23
CA GLU A 97 -6.75 -14.16 2.53
C GLU A 97 -5.51 -14.02 1.61
N GLY A 98 -4.69 -13.01 1.89
CA GLY A 98 -3.45 -12.73 1.19
C GLY A 98 -3.63 -11.81 -0.02
N ASN A 99 -2.53 -11.19 -0.41
CA ASN A 99 -2.43 -10.36 -1.61
C ASN A 99 -1.93 -11.25 -2.78
N PRO A 100 -2.60 -11.26 -3.95
CA PRO A 100 -3.55 -10.25 -4.48
C PRO A 100 -5.05 -10.61 -4.38
N VAL A 101 -5.45 -11.55 -3.53
CA VAL A 101 -6.84 -12.05 -3.47
C VAL A 101 -7.84 -10.92 -3.23
N GLY A 102 -7.64 -10.15 -2.16
CA GLY A 102 -8.56 -9.07 -1.79
C GLY A 102 -8.64 -7.98 -2.85
N ILE A 103 -7.52 -7.47 -3.32
CA ILE A 103 -7.52 -6.39 -4.31
C ILE A 103 -8.12 -6.81 -5.65
N LYS A 104 -7.90 -8.03 -6.12
CA LYS A 104 -8.52 -8.51 -7.36
C LYS A 104 -10.02 -8.66 -7.21
N ASN A 105 -10.49 -9.13 -6.07
CA ASN A 105 -11.92 -9.19 -5.79
C ASN A 105 -12.57 -7.80 -5.71
N LEU A 106 -11.88 -6.82 -5.11
CA LEU A 106 -12.33 -5.42 -5.11
C LEU A 106 -12.41 -4.86 -6.52
N LEU A 107 -11.35 -5.00 -7.32
CA LEU A 107 -11.32 -4.52 -8.71
C LEU A 107 -12.43 -5.14 -9.58
N PHE A 108 -12.75 -6.42 -9.34
CA PHE A 108 -13.87 -7.10 -10.01
C PHE A 108 -15.21 -6.49 -9.61
N HIS A 109 -15.46 -6.21 -8.33
CA HIS A 109 -16.70 -5.56 -7.89
C HIS A 109 -16.85 -4.12 -8.38
N LEU A 110 -15.73 -3.42 -8.58
CA LEU A 110 -15.70 -2.07 -9.18
C LEU A 110 -15.81 -2.08 -10.71
N GLY A 111 -15.87 -3.26 -11.35
CA GLY A 111 -15.93 -3.39 -12.80
C GLY A 111 -14.66 -2.98 -13.54
N ILE A 112 -13.53 -2.87 -12.85
CA ILE A 112 -12.23 -2.48 -13.42
C ILE A 112 -11.58 -3.67 -14.14
N ILE A 113 -11.79 -4.89 -13.64
CA ILE A 113 -11.33 -6.13 -14.28
C ILE A 113 -12.49 -7.11 -14.45
N GLU A 114 -12.40 -7.97 -15.48
CA GLU A 114 -13.45 -8.94 -15.83
C GLU A 114 -13.47 -10.19 -14.93
N SER A 115 -12.40 -10.46 -14.20
CA SER A 115 -12.27 -11.66 -13.37
C SER A 115 -11.34 -11.43 -12.19
N ASP A 116 -11.75 -11.93 -11.02
CA ASP A 116 -10.95 -11.94 -9.79
C ASP A 116 -10.04 -13.18 -9.65
N GLN A 117 -9.85 -13.96 -10.73
CA GLN A 117 -8.99 -15.14 -10.71
C GLN A 117 -7.56 -14.80 -10.32
N VAL A 118 -6.98 -15.64 -9.47
CA VAL A 118 -5.58 -15.59 -9.06
C VAL A 118 -4.84 -16.87 -9.49
N ARG A 119 -3.52 -16.80 -9.58
CA ARG A 119 -2.69 -17.97 -9.90
C ARG A 119 -2.44 -18.81 -8.65
N LEU A 120 -2.32 -20.13 -8.84
CA LEU A 120 -1.88 -21.03 -7.76
C LEU A 120 -0.51 -20.59 -7.19
N PRO A 121 -0.28 -20.78 -5.91
CA PRO A 121 -1.09 -21.54 -4.93
C PRO A 121 -2.28 -20.74 -4.33
N MET A 122 -2.49 -19.49 -4.73
CA MET A 122 -3.60 -18.68 -4.24
C MET A 122 -4.94 -19.20 -4.77
N LEU A 123 -5.99 -19.03 -3.97
CA LEU A 123 -7.37 -19.32 -4.35
C LEU A 123 -8.15 -18.01 -4.46
N ARG A 124 -9.26 -18.00 -5.18
CA ARG A 124 -10.19 -16.88 -5.19
C ARG A 124 -10.67 -16.56 -3.78
N ALA A 125 -11.10 -15.31 -3.58
CA ALA A 125 -11.71 -14.89 -2.32
C ALA A 125 -12.82 -15.84 -1.89
N SER A 126 -12.85 -16.20 -0.61
CA SER A 126 -13.94 -16.98 -0.02
C SER A 126 -15.28 -16.24 -0.18
N LEU A 127 -16.39 -16.96 -0.04
CA LEU A 127 -17.71 -16.33 -0.09
C LEU A 127 -17.90 -15.27 0.99
N ASP A 128 -17.27 -15.42 2.14
CA ASP A 128 -17.32 -14.46 3.25
C ASP A 128 -16.55 -13.18 2.89
N LEU A 129 -15.29 -13.31 2.46
CA LEU A 129 -14.48 -12.18 2.06
C LEU A 129 -15.11 -11.43 0.88
N ASN A 130 -15.60 -12.16 -0.13
CA ASN A 130 -16.29 -11.58 -1.29
C ASN A 130 -17.50 -10.73 -0.88
N LYS A 131 -18.35 -11.20 0.05
CA LYS A 131 -19.49 -10.44 0.58
C LYS A 131 -19.04 -9.19 1.31
N LYS A 132 -18.01 -9.27 2.17
CA LYS A 132 -17.48 -8.14 2.93
C LYS A 132 -16.93 -7.06 2.00
N ILE A 133 -16.11 -7.43 1.02
CA ILE A 133 -15.56 -6.48 0.04
C ILE A 133 -16.66 -5.82 -0.77
N LYS A 134 -17.66 -6.60 -1.25
CA LYS A 134 -18.79 -6.05 -2.00
C LYS A 134 -19.57 -5.02 -1.20
N LEU A 135 -19.85 -5.27 0.08
CA LEU A 135 -20.55 -4.32 0.95
C LEU A 135 -19.71 -3.06 1.20
N ALA A 136 -18.45 -3.23 1.56
CA ALA A 136 -17.56 -2.10 1.85
C ALA A 136 -17.23 -1.25 0.62
N SER A 137 -17.32 -1.80 -0.59
CA SER A 137 -17.09 -1.05 -1.83
C SER A 137 -18.26 -0.18 -2.29
N GLN A 138 -19.42 -0.27 -1.64
CA GLN A 138 -20.63 0.50 -1.98
C GLN A 138 -20.80 1.77 -1.10
N ASN A 139 -19.99 1.88 -0.05
CA ASN A 139 -19.95 3.03 0.86
C ASN A 139 -18.87 4.03 0.41
#